data_db7bd057093b2b3443a6e77c326b3917
#
_entry.id   db7bd057093b2b3443a6e77c326b3917
#
_cell.length_a   1.000
_cell.length_b   1.000
_cell.length_c   1.000
_cell.angle_alpha   90.00
_cell.angle_beta   90.00
_cell.angle_gamma   90.00
#
_symmetry.space_group_name_H-M   'P 1'
#
loop_
_entity.id
_entity.type
_entity.pdbx_description
1 polymer ?
#
loop_
_entity_poly.entity_id
_entity_poly.type
_entity_poly.pdbx_seq_one_letter_code
_entity_poly.pdbx_strand_id
1 'polypeptide(L)'
;MKKVPWSFSKDGHLHWNDRIMVANKKTNGILVFDIGAKTESLEEQYAVTTTGQDMGPCGRSVFQLERVEDIDIFGGRQDSVIKFGQKVRLVSTPYVFRKPLYLGHTPFGPNTHALKSRRGDLSMHAAKTYATVWTIEALDPNFRFELQGTPVKPNEPMLLKNAATNHFAGSDSTVIKYAFH
;
A
#
# COMPACT_ATOMS: atom_id res chain seq x y z
N MET A 1 -15.56 9.63 -11.79
CA MET A 1 -15.24 9.12 -10.43
C MET A 1 -15.34 10.24 -9.41
N LYS A 2 -15.86 9.96 -8.21
CA LYS A 2 -15.96 10.96 -7.14
C LYS A 2 -14.56 11.28 -6.60
N LYS A 3 -14.17 12.56 -6.58
CA LYS A 3 -12.90 13.00 -5.96
C LYS A 3 -12.95 12.76 -4.47
N VAL A 4 -11.84 12.29 -3.90
CA VAL A 4 -11.67 12.01 -2.47
C VAL A 4 -10.62 12.94 -1.91
N PRO A 5 -10.84 13.58 -0.74
CA PRO A 5 -9.82 14.40 -0.12
C PRO A 5 -8.63 13.54 0.31
N TRP A 6 -7.44 14.04 0.06
CA TRP A 6 -6.17 13.49 0.51
C TRP A 6 -5.52 14.43 1.51
N SER A 7 -4.61 13.92 2.33
CA SER A 7 -3.91 14.71 3.32
C SER A 7 -2.84 15.58 2.67
N PHE A 8 -2.70 16.78 3.19
CA PHE A 8 -1.60 17.67 2.86
C PHE A 8 -0.72 17.81 4.11
N SER A 9 0.53 17.38 4.01
CA SER A 9 1.47 17.50 5.12
C SER A 9 1.83 18.97 5.35
N LYS A 10 1.63 19.47 6.58
CA LYS A 10 1.96 20.84 6.97
C LYS A 10 3.41 20.99 7.43
N ASP A 11 3.99 19.96 7.98
CA ASP A 11 5.34 19.92 8.54
C ASP A 11 6.33 19.12 7.67
N GLY A 12 5.88 18.63 6.51
CA GLY A 12 6.70 17.87 5.58
C GLY A 12 6.91 16.40 5.97
N HIS A 13 6.13 15.85 6.92
CA HIS A 13 6.21 14.46 7.34
C HIS A 13 4.91 13.70 7.11
N LEU A 14 4.98 12.38 7.02
CA LEU A 14 3.81 11.50 7.00
C LEU A 14 3.32 11.24 8.41
N HIS A 15 2.01 11.30 8.59
CA HIS A 15 1.34 11.04 9.86
C HIS A 15 0.42 9.84 9.81
N TRP A 16 0.15 9.27 10.97
CA TRP A 16 -0.89 8.25 11.12
C TRP A 16 -2.25 8.83 10.72
N ASN A 17 -3.03 8.03 10.02
CA ASN A 17 -4.31 8.38 9.40
C ASN A 17 -4.23 9.33 8.21
N ASP A 18 -3.04 9.69 7.73
CA ASP A 18 -2.91 10.41 6.48
C ASP A 18 -3.49 9.61 5.32
N ARG A 19 -4.10 10.35 4.40
CA ARG A 19 -4.65 9.82 3.14
C ARG A 19 -3.68 10.12 2.02
N ILE A 20 -3.11 9.07 1.46
CA ILE A 20 -2.04 9.16 0.48
C ILE A 20 -2.40 8.45 -0.82
N MET A 21 -1.74 8.82 -1.89
CA MET A 21 -1.65 8.04 -3.12
C MET A 21 -0.26 7.41 -3.18
N VAL A 22 -0.18 6.18 -3.66
CA VAL A 22 1.08 5.46 -3.82
C VAL A 22 1.42 5.42 -5.32
N ALA A 23 2.54 6.02 -5.68
CA ALA A 23 3.04 6.03 -7.05
C ALA A 23 4.34 5.23 -7.16
N ASN A 24 4.49 4.45 -8.23
CA ASN A 24 5.74 3.79 -8.52
C ASN A 24 6.69 4.75 -9.24
N LYS A 25 7.85 5.03 -8.65
CA LYS A 25 8.83 5.98 -9.20
C LYS A 25 9.33 5.60 -10.60
N LYS A 26 9.44 4.30 -10.91
CA LYS A 26 9.98 3.82 -12.19
C LYS A 26 8.96 3.90 -13.32
N THR A 27 7.71 3.51 -13.04
CA THR A 27 6.65 3.42 -14.04
C THR A 27 5.73 4.63 -14.02
N ASN A 28 5.81 5.46 -12.98
CA ASN A 28 4.87 6.52 -12.65
C ASN A 28 3.41 6.04 -12.50
N GLY A 29 3.18 4.74 -12.44
CA GLY A 29 1.87 4.16 -12.24
C GLY A 29 1.37 4.40 -10.82
N ILE A 30 0.12 4.79 -10.68
CA ILE A 30 -0.55 5.01 -9.39
C ILE A 30 -1.23 3.71 -8.97
N LEU A 31 -1.01 3.29 -7.73
CA LEU A 31 -1.65 2.12 -7.14
C LEU A 31 -3.16 2.34 -7.03
N VAL A 32 -3.92 1.40 -7.58
CA VAL A 32 -5.39 1.42 -7.54
C VAL A 32 -5.93 0.02 -7.26
N PHE A 33 -7.12 -0.05 -6.71
CA PHE A 33 -7.82 -1.32 -6.53
C PHE A 33 -9.22 -1.29 -7.17
N ASP A 34 -9.72 -2.47 -7.54
CA ASP A 34 -11.02 -2.63 -8.16
C ASP A 34 -11.90 -3.58 -7.35
N ILE A 35 -12.95 -3.02 -6.73
CA ILE A 35 -13.95 -3.80 -5.97
C ILE A 35 -14.86 -4.66 -6.87
N GLY A 36 -14.89 -4.39 -8.16
CA GLY A 36 -15.59 -5.21 -9.16
C GLY A 36 -14.82 -6.46 -9.57
N ALA A 37 -13.51 -6.48 -9.32
CA ALA A 37 -12.62 -7.57 -9.71
C ALA A 37 -12.17 -8.35 -8.46
N LYS A 38 -12.92 -9.38 -8.09
CA LYS A 38 -12.50 -10.32 -7.05
C LYS A 38 -11.38 -11.21 -7.58
N THR A 39 -10.42 -11.54 -6.71
CA THR A 39 -9.38 -12.53 -7.02
C THR A 39 -9.92 -13.95 -6.85
N GLU A 40 -9.24 -14.93 -7.43
CA GLU A 40 -9.60 -16.35 -7.28
C GLU A 40 -9.24 -16.95 -5.90
N SER A 41 -8.98 -16.10 -4.91
CA SER A 41 -8.67 -16.53 -3.54
C SER A 41 -9.92 -17.09 -2.85
N LEU A 42 -9.71 -18.03 -1.91
CA LEU A 42 -10.77 -18.52 -1.01
C LEU A 42 -11.25 -17.42 -0.04
N GLU A 43 -10.40 -16.45 0.26
CA GLU A 43 -10.74 -15.29 1.07
C GLU A 43 -11.29 -14.16 0.19
N GLU A 44 -12.08 -13.27 0.79
CA GLU A 44 -12.59 -12.09 0.10
C GLU A 44 -11.45 -11.10 -0.18
N GLN A 45 -10.97 -11.12 -1.42
CA GLN A 45 -9.88 -10.27 -1.90
C GLN A 45 -10.26 -9.62 -3.22
N TYR A 46 -9.70 -8.44 -3.47
CA TYR A 46 -9.97 -7.64 -4.66
C TYR A 46 -8.68 -7.27 -5.37
N ALA A 47 -8.74 -7.22 -6.70
CA ALA A 47 -7.59 -6.97 -7.54
C ALA A 47 -6.98 -5.58 -7.30
N VAL A 48 -5.65 -5.54 -7.32
CA VAL A 48 -4.83 -4.33 -7.25
C VAL A 48 -4.00 -4.22 -8.50
N THR A 49 -3.89 -3.04 -9.04
CA THR A 49 -3.09 -2.74 -10.23
C THR A 49 -2.47 -1.36 -10.13
N THR A 50 -1.67 -0.99 -11.11
CA THR A 50 -1.22 0.39 -11.29
C THR A 50 -1.82 0.97 -12.56
N THR A 51 -2.26 2.22 -12.50
CA THR A 51 -2.81 2.96 -13.64
C THR A 51 -1.83 4.05 -14.08
N GLY A 52 -2.10 4.67 -15.24
CA GLY A 52 -1.31 5.81 -15.73
C GLY A 52 -1.38 7.04 -14.82
N GLN A 53 -0.48 8.00 -15.07
CA GLN A 53 -0.27 9.19 -14.24
C GLN A 53 -1.48 10.12 -14.09
N ASP A 54 -2.41 10.08 -15.04
CA ASP A 54 -3.52 11.05 -15.12
C ASP A 54 -4.66 10.78 -14.13
N MET A 55 -4.55 9.74 -13.30
CA MET A 55 -5.56 9.45 -12.30
C MET A 55 -5.40 10.35 -11.08
N GLY A 56 -6.31 11.31 -10.94
CA GLY A 56 -6.40 12.12 -9.74
C GLY A 56 -6.88 11.33 -8.51
N PRO A 57 -6.89 11.97 -7.32
CA PRO A 57 -7.31 11.33 -6.08
C PRO A 57 -8.79 10.93 -6.15
N CYS A 58 -9.03 9.64 -6.12
CA CYS A 58 -10.36 9.05 -6.08
C CYS A 58 -10.42 7.91 -5.05
N GLY A 59 -11.61 7.41 -4.79
CA GLY A 59 -11.78 6.37 -3.77
C GLY A 59 -10.93 5.13 -4.00
N ARG A 60 -10.61 4.79 -5.24
CA ARG A 60 -9.80 3.60 -5.60
C ARG A 60 -8.29 3.83 -5.56
N SER A 61 -7.82 5.09 -5.52
CA SER A 61 -6.39 5.45 -5.54
C SER A 61 -5.88 6.04 -4.24
N VAL A 62 -6.77 6.35 -3.29
CA VAL A 62 -6.42 6.95 -2.00
C VAL A 62 -6.49 5.90 -0.90
N PHE A 63 -5.39 5.75 -0.18
CA PHE A 63 -5.25 4.86 0.97
C PHE A 63 -5.03 5.66 2.24
N GLN A 64 -5.53 5.17 3.35
CA GLN A 64 -5.25 5.71 4.67
C GLN A 64 -4.15 4.88 5.34
N LEU A 65 -3.20 5.55 6.00
CA LEU A 65 -2.14 4.91 6.76
C LEU A 65 -2.65 4.57 8.17
N GLU A 66 -2.75 3.29 8.46
CA GLU A 66 -3.18 2.79 9.76
C GLU A 66 -2.00 2.20 10.53
N ARG A 67 -1.92 2.49 11.83
CA ARG A 67 -0.93 1.90 12.72
C ARG A 67 -1.23 0.41 12.89
N VAL A 68 -0.20 -0.40 12.81
CA VAL A 68 -0.26 -1.77 13.30
C VAL A 68 -0.11 -1.69 14.82
N GLU A 69 -1.04 -2.27 15.57
CA GLU A 69 -1.00 -2.28 17.03
C GLU A 69 0.30 -2.96 17.51
N ASP A 70 1.31 -2.18 17.77
CA ASP A 70 2.37 -2.57 18.68
C ASP A 70 1.85 -2.17 20.07
N ILE A 71 1.73 -3.13 20.96
CA ILE A 71 1.46 -2.88 22.38
C ILE A 71 2.63 -2.03 22.85
N ASP A 72 2.37 -0.75 23.07
CA ASP A 72 3.37 0.17 23.61
C ASP A 72 3.51 -0.16 25.10
N ILE A 73 4.37 -1.14 25.40
CA ILE A 73 4.59 -1.70 26.73
C ILE A 73 5.08 -0.62 27.70
N PHE A 74 5.52 0.53 27.18
CA PHE A 74 6.11 1.61 27.97
C PHE A 74 5.24 2.86 28.14
N GLY A 75 3.99 2.88 27.63
CA GLY A 75 3.04 3.97 27.88
C GLY A 75 3.52 5.35 27.42
N GLY A 76 4.45 5.41 26.49
CA GLY A 76 4.96 6.65 25.92
C GLY A 76 3.90 7.39 25.09
N ARG A 77 3.99 8.71 25.03
CA ARG A 77 3.16 9.57 24.17
C ARG A 77 3.35 9.12 22.74
N GLN A 78 2.31 8.54 22.14
CA GLN A 78 2.38 8.01 20.79
C GLN A 78 2.71 9.14 19.81
N ASP A 79 3.87 9.05 19.15
CA ASP A 79 4.28 9.97 18.11
C ASP A 79 3.27 9.89 16.94
N SER A 80 2.82 11.04 16.46
CA SER A 80 1.90 11.12 15.32
C SER A 80 2.60 10.88 13.98
N VAL A 81 3.93 11.09 13.94
CA VAL A 81 4.75 10.98 12.73
C VAL A 81 5.15 9.54 12.46
N ILE A 82 5.06 9.15 11.20
CA ILE A 82 5.52 7.84 10.73
C ILE A 82 7.02 7.87 10.49
N LYS A 83 7.73 6.83 10.95
CA LYS A 83 9.18 6.70 10.85
C LYS A 83 9.58 5.48 10.03
N PHE A 84 10.76 5.54 9.40
CA PHE A 84 11.34 4.37 8.72
C PHE A 84 11.52 3.21 9.71
N GLY A 85 11.25 2.00 9.23
CA GLY A 85 11.27 0.78 10.03
C GLY A 85 9.93 0.49 10.75
N GLN A 86 8.98 1.42 10.79
CA GLN A 86 7.69 1.19 11.40
C GLN A 86 6.77 0.35 10.51
N LYS A 87 5.93 -0.45 11.17
CA LYS A 87 4.90 -1.25 10.51
C LYS A 87 3.63 -0.44 10.31
N VAL A 88 3.10 -0.50 9.09
CA VAL A 88 1.89 0.23 8.67
C VAL A 88 0.93 -0.71 7.96
N ARG A 89 -0.34 -0.35 7.91
CA ARG A 89 -1.32 -0.88 6.95
C ARG A 89 -1.79 0.23 6.04
N LEU A 90 -1.96 -0.10 4.76
CA LEU A 90 -2.62 0.76 3.79
C LEU A 90 -4.07 0.31 3.69
N VAL A 91 -4.98 1.18 4.09
CA VAL A 91 -6.40 0.88 4.23
C VAL A 91 -7.20 1.66 3.21
N SER A 92 -8.21 1.04 2.61
CA SER A 92 -9.13 1.74 1.71
C SER A 92 -9.90 2.83 2.47
N THR A 93 -10.21 3.91 1.78
CA THR A 93 -11.09 4.93 2.34
C THR A 93 -12.56 4.48 2.32
N PRO A 94 -13.42 4.97 3.23
CA PRO A 94 -14.84 4.56 3.29
C PRO A 94 -15.69 5.03 2.10
N TYR A 95 -15.08 5.75 1.16
CA TYR A 95 -15.76 6.28 -0.04
C TYR A 95 -16.05 5.23 -1.12
N VAL A 96 -15.38 4.06 -1.06
CA VAL A 96 -15.49 3.01 -2.07
C VAL A 96 -16.23 1.80 -1.57
N PHE A 97 -15.95 1.39 -0.35
CA PHE A 97 -16.50 0.17 0.22
C PHE A 97 -16.91 0.41 1.68
N ARG A 98 -18.01 -0.21 2.09
CA ARG A 98 -18.56 -0.01 3.45
C ARG A 98 -17.65 -0.56 4.55
N LYS A 99 -16.91 -1.64 4.24
CA LYS A 99 -15.95 -2.25 5.16
C LYS A 99 -14.53 -1.83 4.76
N PRO A 100 -13.60 -1.62 5.70
CA PRO A 100 -12.22 -1.34 5.37
C PRO A 100 -11.60 -2.54 4.64
N LEU A 101 -10.82 -2.26 3.60
CA LEU A 101 -10.01 -3.23 2.89
C LEU A 101 -8.55 -2.88 3.09
N TYR A 102 -7.70 -3.87 3.25
CA TYR A 102 -6.28 -3.74 3.60
C TYR A 102 -5.41 -4.21 2.45
N LEU A 103 -4.48 -3.38 2.00
CA LEU A 103 -3.48 -3.81 1.01
C LEU A 103 -2.65 -4.96 1.59
N GLY A 104 -2.61 -6.06 0.88
CA GLY A 104 -1.87 -7.24 1.29
C GLY A 104 -1.13 -7.90 0.14
N HIS A 105 -0.30 -8.85 0.49
CA HIS A 105 0.41 -9.71 -0.43
C HIS A 105 -0.23 -11.09 -0.42
N THR A 106 -0.61 -11.58 -1.59
CA THR A 106 -1.05 -12.96 -1.78
C THR A 106 0.19 -13.80 -2.08
N PRO A 107 0.50 -14.83 -1.26
CA PRO A 107 1.63 -15.70 -1.51
C PRO A 107 1.56 -16.33 -2.89
N PHE A 108 2.73 -16.53 -3.51
CA PHE A 108 2.82 -17.20 -4.79
C PHE A 108 2.26 -18.63 -4.69
N GLY A 109 1.35 -18.97 -5.59
CA GLY A 109 0.76 -20.28 -5.72
C GLY A 109 0.42 -20.58 -7.18
N PRO A 110 0.06 -21.81 -7.52
CA PRO A 110 -0.26 -22.20 -8.90
C PRO A 110 -1.32 -21.31 -9.56
N ASN A 111 -2.29 -20.85 -8.76
CA ASN A 111 -3.42 -20.02 -9.20
C ASN A 111 -3.40 -18.61 -8.62
N THR A 112 -2.37 -18.26 -7.84
CA THR A 112 -2.28 -16.96 -7.13
C THR A 112 -0.97 -16.25 -7.47
N HIS A 113 -0.82 -15.87 -8.73
CA HIS A 113 0.34 -15.10 -9.18
C HIS A 113 -0.08 -14.04 -10.18
N ALA A 114 0.67 -12.96 -10.22
CA ALA A 114 0.47 -11.93 -11.22
C ALA A 114 0.68 -12.50 -12.63
N LEU A 115 -0.33 -12.37 -13.48
CA LEU A 115 -0.42 -13.03 -14.79
C LEU A 115 0.81 -12.88 -15.69
N LYS A 116 1.51 -11.75 -15.58
CA LYS A 116 2.66 -11.43 -16.44
C LYS A 116 4.00 -11.58 -15.73
N SER A 117 4.16 -11.02 -14.55
CA SER A 117 5.42 -11.09 -13.80
C SER A 117 5.66 -12.46 -13.17
N ARG A 118 4.62 -13.27 -13.02
CA ARG A 118 4.62 -14.55 -12.30
C ARG A 118 5.18 -14.45 -10.87
N ARG A 119 5.11 -13.26 -10.28
CA ARG A 119 5.46 -13.01 -8.88
C ARG A 119 4.21 -13.07 -8.01
N GLY A 120 4.38 -13.07 -6.70
CA GLY A 120 3.25 -12.91 -5.79
C GLY A 120 2.48 -11.64 -6.11
N ASP A 121 1.16 -11.71 -6.00
CA ASP A 121 0.28 -10.61 -6.38
C ASP A 121 -0.05 -9.73 -5.19
N LEU A 122 -0.43 -8.49 -5.45
CA LEU A 122 -1.01 -7.59 -4.48
C LEU A 122 -2.53 -7.64 -4.59
N SER A 123 -3.20 -7.66 -3.44
CA SER A 123 -4.66 -7.62 -3.37
C SER A 123 -5.15 -6.83 -2.18
N MET A 124 -6.40 -6.37 -2.22
CA MET A 124 -7.07 -5.79 -1.06
C MET A 124 -7.81 -6.88 -0.31
N HIS A 125 -7.50 -7.06 0.96
CA HIS A 125 -8.04 -8.08 1.85
C HIS A 125 -9.14 -7.51 2.75
N ALA A 126 -10.21 -8.26 2.98
CA ALA A 126 -11.27 -7.88 3.90
C ALA A 126 -10.87 -8.07 5.38
N ALA A 127 -9.90 -8.92 5.66
CA ALA A 127 -9.42 -9.22 7.01
C ALA A 127 -8.05 -8.59 7.29
N LYS A 128 -7.84 -8.16 8.54
CA LYS A 128 -6.51 -7.78 9.05
C LYS A 128 -5.71 -9.04 9.34
N THR A 129 -4.72 -9.32 8.50
CA THR A 129 -3.81 -10.44 8.67
C THR A 129 -2.36 -9.95 8.69
N TYR A 130 -1.42 -10.84 8.96
CA TYR A 130 0.00 -10.50 8.88
C TYR A 130 0.44 -10.21 7.44
N ALA A 131 -0.25 -10.80 6.44
CA ALA A 131 -0.04 -10.49 5.03
C ALA A 131 -0.39 -9.05 4.63
N THR A 132 -1.17 -8.34 5.45
CA THR A 132 -1.54 -6.93 5.22
C THR A 132 -0.64 -5.93 5.97
N VAL A 133 0.41 -6.40 6.61
CA VAL A 133 1.38 -5.57 7.33
C VAL A 133 2.57 -5.24 6.43
N TRP A 134 2.92 -3.98 6.37
CA TRP A 134 4.03 -3.45 5.58
C TRP A 134 5.00 -2.70 6.47
N THR A 135 6.29 -2.80 6.18
CA THR A 135 7.34 -1.98 6.79
C THR A 135 7.79 -0.94 5.77
N ILE A 136 7.91 0.32 6.19
CA ILE A 136 8.46 1.37 5.35
C ILE A 136 9.98 1.35 5.49
N GLU A 137 10.70 1.13 4.39
CA GLU A 137 12.16 1.12 4.35
C GLU A 137 12.70 2.19 3.40
N ALA A 138 13.90 2.69 3.69
CA ALA A 138 14.62 3.57 2.79
C ALA A 138 14.97 2.85 1.48
N LEU A 139 14.95 3.60 0.37
CA LEU A 139 15.23 3.06 -0.96
C LEU A 139 16.65 2.51 -1.07
N ASP A 140 17.64 3.27 -0.60
CA ASP A 140 19.05 2.87 -0.62
C ASP A 140 19.34 1.93 0.56
N PRO A 141 19.80 0.69 0.30
CA PRO A 141 20.14 -0.27 1.35
C PRO A 141 21.22 0.23 2.32
N ASN A 142 22.17 1.03 1.83
CA ASN A 142 23.29 1.51 2.62
C ASN A 142 22.87 2.46 3.74
N PHE A 143 21.79 3.22 3.52
CA PHE A 143 21.29 4.19 4.50
C PHE A 143 20.13 3.67 5.36
N ARG A 144 19.68 2.43 5.18
CA ARG A 144 18.52 1.90 5.92
C ARG A 144 18.74 1.91 7.42
N PHE A 145 19.94 1.56 7.87
CA PHE A 145 20.26 1.54 9.29
C PHE A 145 20.29 2.96 9.88
N GLU A 146 20.91 3.91 9.19
CA GLU A 146 21.00 5.31 9.61
C GLU A 146 19.64 6.01 9.64
N LEU A 147 18.78 5.71 8.66
CA LEU A 147 17.46 6.32 8.54
C LEU A 147 16.40 5.66 9.43
N GLN A 148 16.69 4.50 10.01
CA GLN A 148 15.74 3.82 10.88
C GLN A 148 15.35 4.71 12.08
N GLY A 149 14.04 4.88 12.29
CA GLY A 149 13.50 5.75 13.33
C GLY A 149 13.44 7.24 12.96
N THR A 150 13.93 7.63 11.79
CA THR A 150 13.77 9.01 11.30
C THR A 150 12.41 9.20 10.60
N PRO A 151 11.82 10.42 10.63
CA PRO A 151 10.54 10.70 10.00
C PRO A 151 10.54 10.44 8.49
N VAL A 152 9.45 9.84 8.00
CA VAL A 152 9.22 9.64 6.58
C VAL A 152 8.61 10.89 5.99
N LYS A 153 9.16 11.35 4.85
CA LYS A 153 8.65 12.51 4.14
C LYS A 153 7.79 12.08 2.94
N PRO A 154 6.63 12.74 2.71
CA PRO A 154 5.87 12.53 1.50
C PRO A 154 6.69 12.94 0.26
N ASN A 155 6.45 12.27 -0.86
CA ASN A 155 7.15 12.47 -2.14
C ASN A 155 8.64 12.04 -2.15
N GLU A 156 9.21 11.59 -1.06
CA GLU A 156 10.50 10.91 -1.09
C GLU A 156 10.32 9.43 -1.47
N PRO A 157 11.25 8.87 -2.29
CA PRO A 157 11.19 7.45 -2.64
C PRO A 157 11.40 6.56 -1.43
N MET A 158 10.50 5.59 -1.25
CA MET A 158 10.57 4.60 -0.18
C MET A 158 10.19 3.21 -0.69
N LEU A 159 10.47 2.19 0.07
CA LEU A 159 10.08 0.82 -0.19
C LEU A 159 9.00 0.37 0.80
N LEU A 160 8.02 -0.36 0.31
CA LEU A 160 7.05 -1.08 1.12
C LEU A 160 7.44 -2.56 1.14
N LYS A 161 7.91 -3.04 2.27
CA LYS A 161 8.30 -4.43 2.49
C LYS A 161 7.19 -5.16 3.22
N ASN A 162 6.68 -6.23 2.63
CA ASN A 162 5.65 -7.03 3.28
C ASN A 162 6.24 -7.82 4.46
N ALA A 163 5.59 -7.74 5.62
CA ALA A 163 6.11 -8.37 6.85
C ALA A 163 6.04 -9.90 6.81
N ALA A 164 5.05 -10.48 6.13
CA ALA A 164 4.88 -11.93 6.06
C ALA A 164 5.87 -12.61 5.10
N THR A 165 6.21 -11.95 3.99
CA THR A 165 7.01 -12.56 2.90
C THR A 165 8.39 -11.96 2.76
N ASN A 166 8.67 -10.83 3.41
CA ASN A 166 9.89 -10.03 3.23
C ASN A 166 10.13 -9.53 1.79
N HIS A 167 9.12 -9.58 0.92
CA HIS A 167 9.20 -9.06 -0.44
C HIS A 167 8.77 -7.60 -0.50
N PHE A 168 9.37 -6.87 -1.45
CA PHE A 168 9.01 -5.48 -1.71
C PHE A 168 7.86 -5.38 -2.71
N ALA A 169 6.94 -4.43 -2.46
CA ALA A 169 5.94 -4.05 -3.42
C ALA A 169 6.59 -3.40 -4.65
N GLY A 170 6.15 -3.79 -5.84
CA GLY A 170 6.64 -3.24 -7.09
C GLY A 170 5.60 -3.34 -8.19
N SER A 171 5.77 -2.58 -9.25
CA SER A 171 5.00 -2.73 -10.48
C SER A 171 5.93 -2.76 -11.68
N ASP A 172 5.51 -3.42 -12.75
CA ASP A 172 6.18 -3.36 -14.04
C ASP A 172 5.41 -2.48 -15.04
N SER A 173 6.01 -2.20 -16.18
CA SER A 173 5.41 -1.39 -17.24
C SER A 173 4.53 -2.18 -18.20
N THR A 174 4.20 -3.43 -17.87
CA THR A 174 3.42 -4.28 -18.75
C THR A 174 1.94 -3.87 -18.72
N VAL A 175 1.42 -3.43 -19.85
CA VAL A 175 0.01 -3.06 -20.02
C VAL A 175 -0.80 -4.31 -20.30
N ILE A 176 -1.80 -4.61 -19.48
CA ILE A 176 -2.81 -5.64 -19.75
C ILE A 176 -3.93 -4.95 -20.52
N LYS A 177 -4.04 -5.24 -21.81
CA LYS A 177 -5.21 -4.83 -22.60
C LYS A 177 -6.28 -5.91 -22.43
N TYR A 178 -7.36 -5.59 -21.77
CA TYR A 178 -8.55 -6.42 -21.82
C TYR A 178 -9.22 -6.15 -23.17
N ALA A 179 -9.32 -7.15 -24.04
CA ALA A 179 -10.21 -7.10 -25.17
C ALA A 179 -11.63 -7.33 -24.61
N PHE A 180 -12.43 -6.29 -24.60
CA PHE A 180 -13.87 -6.44 -24.43
C PHE A 180 -14.39 -7.05 -25.74
N HIS A 181 -14.96 -8.24 -25.67
CA HIS A 181 -15.81 -8.80 -26.72
C HIS A 181 -17.26 -8.41 -26.47
#